data_0a6bc5778910b0c46da9aad88284f0b1
#
_entry.id   0a6bc5778910b0c46da9aad88284f0b1
#
_cell.length_a   1.000
_cell.length_b   1.000
_cell.length_c   1.000
_cell.angle_alpha   90.00
_cell.angle_beta   90.00
_cell.angle_gamma   90.00
#
_symmetry.space_group_name_H-M   'P 1'
#
loop_
_entity.id
_entity.type
_entity.pdbx_description
1 polymer ?
#
loop_
_entity_poly.entity_id
_entity_poly.type
_entity_poly.pdbx_seq_one_letter_code
_entity_poly.pdbx_strand_id
1 'polypeptide(L)'
;YIIAVDENFHLLDYQSAISLADEVSEMIDLPYVNFVFASTDKDALEKFNKQINPIDERIESEIVNIIKELNLSDKTKEFLTENFGSIYFDMTDNEETALNELIKLIFYHGIIDDIFDVKFI
;
A
#
# COMPACT_ATOMS: atom_id res chain seq x y z
N TYR A 1 -10.70 13.75 -17.75
CA TYR A 1 -10.29 12.73 -16.75
C TYR A 1 -9.59 13.45 -15.59
N ILE A 2 -9.88 13.05 -14.37
CA ILE A 2 -9.20 13.53 -13.16
C ILE A 2 -8.56 12.30 -12.51
N ILE A 3 -7.28 12.41 -12.16
CA ILE A 3 -6.60 11.42 -11.35
C ILE A 3 -6.62 11.92 -9.91
N ALA A 4 -7.27 11.21 -9.02
CA ALA A 4 -7.25 11.47 -7.59
C ALA A 4 -6.27 10.49 -6.93
N VAL A 5 -5.22 11.02 -6.32
CA VAL A 5 -4.16 10.26 -5.63
C VAL A 5 -4.08 10.63 -4.15
N ASP A 6 -5.18 11.12 -3.61
CA ASP A 6 -5.29 11.61 -2.25
C ASP A 6 -6.28 10.74 -1.47
N GLU A 7 -5.99 10.50 -0.22
CA GLU A 7 -6.91 9.90 0.77
C GLU A 7 -8.27 10.59 0.86
N ASN A 8 -8.36 11.82 0.38
CA ASN A 8 -9.59 12.60 0.34
C ASN A 8 -10.42 12.40 -0.96
N PHE A 9 -10.03 11.52 -1.88
CA PHE A 9 -10.76 11.33 -3.13
C PHE A 9 -12.24 10.95 -2.92
N HIS A 10 -12.56 10.27 -1.81
CA HIS A 10 -13.92 9.89 -1.42
C HIS A 10 -14.82 11.07 -1.09
N LEU A 11 -14.23 12.26 -0.83
CA LEU A 11 -14.96 13.51 -0.63
C LEU A 11 -15.38 14.14 -1.97
N LEU A 12 -14.78 13.69 -3.07
CA LEU A 12 -15.17 14.08 -4.41
C LEU A 12 -16.42 13.30 -4.79
N ASP A 13 -17.46 13.99 -5.20
CA ASP A 13 -18.78 13.39 -5.50
C ASP A 13 -18.76 12.71 -6.89
N TYR A 14 -17.93 11.66 -7.04
CA TYR A 14 -17.87 10.84 -8.24
C TYR A 14 -18.82 9.64 -8.14
N GLN A 15 -19.56 9.41 -9.21
CA GLN A 15 -20.47 8.26 -9.32
C GLN A 15 -19.76 6.96 -9.68
N SER A 16 -18.56 7.06 -10.26
CA SER A 16 -17.72 5.91 -10.59
C SER A 16 -16.25 6.33 -10.64
N ALA A 17 -15.40 5.48 -10.15
CA ALA A 17 -13.95 5.62 -10.23
C ALA A 17 -13.32 4.26 -10.58
N ILE A 18 -12.15 4.30 -11.20
CA ILE A 18 -11.32 3.13 -11.47
C ILE A 18 -10.14 3.21 -10.49
N SER A 19 -9.93 2.17 -9.72
CA SER A 19 -8.77 2.03 -8.85
C SER A 19 -7.55 1.64 -9.68
N LEU A 20 -6.53 2.49 -9.68
CA LEU A 20 -5.27 2.17 -10.34
C LEU A 20 -4.61 0.93 -9.73
N ALA A 21 -4.72 0.77 -8.42
CA ALA A 21 -4.17 -0.39 -7.71
C ALA A 21 -4.83 -1.70 -8.18
N ASP A 22 -6.15 -1.71 -8.34
CA ASP A 22 -6.89 -2.87 -8.82
C ASP A 22 -6.52 -3.19 -10.27
N GLU A 23 -6.47 -2.19 -11.15
CA GLU A 23 -6.08 -2.37 -12.56
C GLU A 23 -4.65 -2.92 -12.70
N VAL A 24 -3.70 -2.40 -11.90
CA VAL A 24 -2.32 -2.91 -11.90
C VAL A 24 -2.28 -4.33 -11.35
N SER A 25 -2.98 -4.62 -10.26
CA SER A 25 -3.06 -5.95 -9.65
C SER A 25 -3.63 -6.97 -10.64
N GLU A 26 -4.71 -6.64 -11.34
CA GLU A 26 -5.30 -7.48 -12.39
C GLU A 26 -4.33 -7.69 -13.56
N MET A 27 -3.60 -6.66 -13.97
CA MET A 27 -2.66 -6.73 -15.10
C MET A 27 -1.48 -7.67 -14.83
N ILE A 28 -0.95 -7.68 -13.60
CA ILE A 28 0.20 -8.51 -13.22
C ILE A 28 -0.20 -9.83 -12.56
N ASP A 29 -1.48 -10.02 -12.24
CA ASP A 29 -2.03 -11.17 -11.49
C ASP A 29 -1.33 -11.38 -10.13
N LEU A 30 -1.02 -10.27 -9.44
CA LEU A 30 -0.32 -10.23 -8.17
C LEU A 30 -0.87 -9.09 -7.29
N PRO A 31 -0.69 -9.14 -5.96
CA PRO A 31 -1.16 -8.08 -5.07
C PRO A 31 -0.45 -6.74 -5.36
N TYR A 32 -1.17 -5.64 -5.17
CA TYR A 32 -0.60 -4.31 -5.31
C TYR A 32 0.03 -3.86 -3.99
N VAL A 33 1.33 -3.57 -4.04
CA VAL A 33 2.08 -3.06 -2.89
C VAL A 33 2.03 -1.53 -2.88
N ASN A 34 1.32 -0.95 -1.91
CA ASN A 34 1.15 0.50 -1.81
C ASN A 34 2.37 1.24 -1.27
N PHE A 35 2.97 0.71 -0.22
CA PHE A 35 4.09 1.34 0.48
C PHE A 35 5.12 0.31 0.90
N VAL A 36 6.38 0.69 0.84
CA VAL A 36 7.50 -0.08 1.38
C VAL A 36 8.44 0.84 2.14
N PHE A 37 9.08 0.32 3.17
CA PHE A 37 10.21 0.98 3.81
C PHE A 37 11.49 0.49 3.15
N ALA A 38 12.30 1.40 2.62
CA ALA A 38 13.54 1.08 1.95
C ALA A 38 14.72 1.87 2.53
N SER A 39 15.89 1.25 2.58
CA SER A 39 17.13 1.88 3.00
C SER A 39 18.32 1.24 2.30
N THR A 40 19.38 2.03 2.10
CA THR A 40 20.70 1.51 1.71
C THR A 40 21.49 0.98 2.91
N ASP A 41 21.04 1.26 4.13
CA ASP A 41 21.60 0.77 5.39
C ASP A 41 20.77 -0.40 5.92
N LYS A 42 21.29 -1.61 5.74
CA LYS A 42 20.64 -2.84 6.17
C LYS A 42 20.43 -2.88 7.69
N ASP A 43 21.40 -2.43 8.47
CA ASP A 43 21.32 -2.49 9.94
C ASP A 43 20.24 -1.53 10.47
N ALA A 44 20.09 -0.38 9.81
CA ALA A 44 19.02 0.55 10.14
C ALA A 44 17.64 -0.05 9.82
N LEU A 45 17.51 -0.72 8.68
CA LEU A 45 16.26 -1.35 8.26
C LEU A 45 15.89 -2.53 9.18
N GLU A 46 16.85 -3.38 9.56
CA GLU A 46 16.62 -4.47 10.54
C GLU A 46 16.18 -3.95 11.91
N LYS A 47 16.78 -2.84 12.38
CA LYS A 47 16.36 -2.21 13.64
C LYS A 47 14.95 -1.65 13.55
N PHE A 48 14.63 -1.00 12.44
CA PHE A 48 13.30 -0.48 12.17
C PHE A 48 12.27 -1.60 12.16
N ASN A 49 12.53 -2.69 11.42
CA ASN A 49 11.65 -3.83 11.33
C ASN A 49 11.33 -4.44 12.71
N LYS A 50 12.34 -4.60 13.58
CA LYS A 50 12.14 -5.06 14.95
C LYS A 50 11.27 -4.13 15.82
N GLN A 51 11.25 -2.85 15.50
CA GLN A 51 10.45 -1.87 16.23
C GLN A 51 9.01 -1.79 15.73
N ILE A 52 8.81 -2.02 14.42
CA ILE A 52 7.50 -1.87 13.80
C ILE A 52 6.62 -3.12 13.96
N ASN A 53 7.19 -4.32 13.88
CA ASN A 53 6.43 -5.57 13.98
C ASN A 53 5.41 -5.63 15.12
N PRO A 54 5.72 -5.23 16.38
CA PRO A 54 4.72 -5.22 17.45
C PRO A 54 3.62 -4.17 17.26
N ILE A 55 3.87 -3.15 16.42
CA ILE A 55 2.93 -2.09 16.10
C ILE A 55 1.98 -2.56 15.01
N ASP A 56 2.48 -3.31 14.05
CA ASP A 56 1.73 -3.85 12.92
C ASP A 56 0.60 -4.75 13.39
N GLU A 57 0.89 -5.76 14.20
CA GLU A 57 -0.10 -6.67 14.80
C GLU A 57 -1.20 -5.90 15.55
N ARG A 58 -0.82 -4.82 16.23
CA ARG A 58 -1.75 -3.97 16.94
C ARG A 58 -2.62 -3.15 16.00
N ILE A 59 -2.04 -2.56 14.94
CA ILE A 59 -2.78 -1.78 13.96
C ILE A 59 -3.77 -2.70 13.25
N GLU A 60 -3.35 -3.85 12.76
CA GLU A 60 -4.23 -4.81 12.09
C GLU A 60 -5.42 -5.22 12.94
N SER A 61 -5.20 -5.45 14.24
CA SER A 61 -6.26 -5.86 15.16
C SER A 61 -7.18 -4.72 15.59
N GLU A 62 -6.70 -3.48 15.61
CA GLU A 62 -7.43 -2.32 16.17
C GLU A 62 -7.87 -1.29 15.12
N ILE A 63 -7.47 -1.43 13.84
CA ILE A 63 -7.69 -0.42 12.81
C ILE A 63 -9.14 0.04 12.71
N VAL A 64 -10.10 -0.87 12.77
CA VAL A 64 -11.53 -0.56 12.72
C VAL A 64 -11.98 0.24 13.94
N ASN A 65 -11.42 -0.04 15.11
CA ASN A 65 -11.73 0.71 16.34
C ASN A 65 -11.11 2.10 16.30
N ILE A 66 -9.88 2.21 15.81
CA ILE A 66 -9.18 3.49 15.60
C ILE A 66 -10.01 4.37 14.66
N ILE A 67 -10.47 3.85 13.51
CA ILE A 67 -11.32 4.58 12.58
C ILE A 67 -12.59 5.10 13.24
N LYS A 68 -13.25 4.29 14.07
CA LYS A 68 -14.46 4.70 14.80
C LYS A 68 -14.23 5.84 15.77
N GLU A 69 -13.05 5.92 16.39
CA GLU A 69 -12.68 6.95 17.36
C GLU A 69 -12.26 8.26 16.70
N LEU A 70 -11.94 8.26 15.40
CA LEU A 70 -11.60 9.48 14.67
C LEU A 70 -12.79 10.44 14.62
N ASN A 71 -12.50 11.74 14.72
CA ASN A 71 -13.53 12.77 14.58
C ASN A 71 -13.85 13.08 13.12
N LEU A 72 -14.42 12.08 12.42
CA LEU A 72 -14.78 12.12 11.02
C LEU A 72 -16.28 11.89 10.84
N SER A 73 -16.81 12.26 9.66
CA SER A 73 -18.19 11.95 9.30
C SER A 73 -18.44 10.43 9.23
N ASP A 74 -19.68 10.01 9.46
CA ASP A 74 -20.04 8.59 9.39
C ASP A 74 -19.73 8.00 8.00
N LYS A 75 -20.02 8.74 6.93
CA LYS A 75 -19.70 8.36 5.56
C LYS A 75 -18.18 8.13 5.35
N THR A 76 -17.36 9.01 5.93
CA THR A 76 -15.90 8.87 5.87
C THR A 76 -15.42 7.66 6.67
N LYS A 77 -15.99 7.42 7.85
CA LYS A 77 -15.66 6.23 8.66
C LYS A 77 -16.04 4.94 7.97
N GLU A 78 -17.21 4.89 7.33
CA GLU A 78 -17.66 3.75 6.54
C GLU A 78 -16.68 3.48 5.41
N PHE A 79 -16.34 4.49 4.61
CA PHE A 79 -15.35 4.38 3.53
C PHE A 79 -13.99 3.86 4.02
N LEU A 80 -13.46 4.46 5.11
CA LEU A 80 -12.17 4.02 5.67
C LEU A 80 -12.24 2.59 6.19
N THR A 81 -13.34 2.18 6.81
CA THR A 81 -13.52 0.80 7.29
C THR A 81 -13.57 -0.20 6.15
N GLU A 82 -14.24 0.14 5.05
CA GLU A 82 -14.33 -0.72 3.87
C GLU A 82 -12.98 -0.87 3.14
N ASN A 83 -12.17 0.19 3.09
CA ASN A 83 -10.93 0.21 2.30
C ASN A 83 -9.67 -0.10 3.12
N PHE A 84 -9.67 0.18 4.42
CA PHE A 84 -8.52 -0.02 5.32
C PHE A 84 -8.79 -0.99 6.47
N GLY A 85 -10.00 -1.51 6.58
CA GLY A 85 -10.34 -2.47 7.64
C GLY A 85 -9.63 -3.82 7.54
N SER A 86 -8.94 -4.06 6.43
CA SER A 86 -8.16 -5.27 6.15
C SER A 86 -6.77 -4.90 5.62
N ILE A 87 -6.09 -3.97 6.29
CA ILE A 87 -4.72 -3.61 5.95
C ILE A 87 -3.76 -4.68 6.48
N TYR A 88 -2.78 -5.04 5.65
CA TYR A 88 -1.73 -6.01 5.99
C TYR A 88 -0.38 -5.34 5.84
N PHE A 89 0.52 -5.62 6.78
CA PHE A 89 1.88 -5.10 6.80
C PHE A 89 2.92 -6.17 6.47
N ASP A 90 2.51 -7.43 6.45
CA ASP A 90 3.39 -8.53 6.09
C ASP A 90 3.68 -8.54 4.58
N MET A 91 4.93 -8.72 4.25
CA MET A 91 5.38 -8.95 2.88
C MET A 91 5.68 -10.43 2.69
N THR A 92 4.86 -11.10 1.90
CA THR A 92 5.06 -12.49 1.51
C THR A 92 5.77 -12.61 0.17
N ASP A 93 6.10 -13.84 -0.25
CA ASP A 93 6.72 -14.09 -1.58
C ASP A 93 5.89 -13.50 -2.73
N ASN A 94 4.57 -13.35 -2.57
CA ASN A 94 3.70 -12.78 -3.60
C ASN A 94 3.89 -11.26 -3.71
N GLU A 95 3.96 -10.54 -2.59
CA GLU A 95 4.22 -9.10 -2.56
C GLU A 95 5.63 -8.78 -3.04
N GLU A 96 6.62 -9.59 -2.66
CA GLU A 96 7.99 -9.47 -3.16
C GLU A 96 8.04 -9.64 -4.68
N THR A 97 7.33 -10.64 -5.20
CA THR A 97 7.22 -10.89 -6.65
C THR A 97 6.51 -9.73 -7.33
N ALA A 98 5.41 -9.24 -6.76
CA ALA A 98 4.65 -8.11 -7.30
C ALA A 98 5.50 -6.85 -7.40
N LEU A 99 6.29 -6.54 -6.37
CA LEU A 99 7.17 -5.37 -6.37
C LEU A 99 8.25 -5.50 -7.46
N ASN A 100 8.84 -6.69 -7.62
CA ASN A 100 9.83 -6.93 -8.67
C ASN A 100 9.22 -6.81 -10.08
N GLU A 101 7.99 -7.32 -10.30
CA GLU A 101 7.30 -7.15 -11.58
C GLU A 101 6.96 -5.67 -11.85
N LEU A 102 6.56 -4.92 -10.83
CA LEU A 102 6.31 -3.48 -10.94
C LEU A 102 7.58 -2.72 -11.35
N ILE A 103 8.74 -3.04 -10.75
CA ILE A 103 10.03 -2.46 -11.13
C ILE A 103 10.37 -2.75 -12.59
N LYS A 104 10.14 -3.98 -13.06
CA LYS A 104 10.32 -4.33 -14.47
C LYS A 104 9.41 -3.53 -15.39
N LEU A 105 8.14 -3.36 -15.02
CA LEU A 105 7.20 -2.55 -15.81
C LEU A 105 7.67 -1.11 -15.95
N ILE A 106 8.06 -0.44 -14.88
CA ILE A 106 8.53 0.95 -14.93
C ILE A 106 9.84 1.08 -15.74
N PHE A 107 10.70 0.06 -15.74
CA PHE A 107 11.87 0.00 -16.61
C PHE A 107 11.47 -0.15 -18.07
N TYR A 108 10.60 -1.10 -18.43
CA TYR A 108 10.15 -1.31 -19.81
C TYR A 108 9.41 -0.10 -20.38
N HIS A 109 8.78 0.70 -19.54
CA HIS A 109 8.15 1.95 -19.94
C HIS A 109 9.11 3.16 -19.95
N GLY A 110 10.40 2.95 -19.71
CA GLY A 110 11.43 3.99 -19.76
C GLY A 110 11.30 5.04 -18.66
N ILE A 111 10.70 4.68 -17.52
CA ILE A 111 10.57 5.56 -16.35
C ILE A 111 11.86 5.54 -15.52
N ILE A 112 12.54 4.40 -15.49
CA ILE A 112 13.87 4.24 -14.90
C ILE A 112 14.83 3.72 -15.96
N ASP A 113 16.11 4.06 -15.83
CA ASP A 113 17.16 3.72 -16.81
C ASP A 113 17.72 2.31 -16.61
N ASP A 114 17.54 1.72 -15.42
CA ASP A 114 18.14 0.44 -15.06
C ASP A 114 17.24 -0.35 -14.12
N ILE A 115 17.29 -1.68 -14.19
CA ILE A 115 16.63 -2.57 -13.25
C ILE A 115 17.56 -2.75 -12.05
N PHE A 116 17.09 -2.48 -10.88
CA PHE A 116 17.84 -2.70 -9.65
C PHE A 116 17.26 -3.87 -8.85
N ASP A 117 18.15 -4.64 -8.23
CA ASP A 117 17.76 -5.74 -7.34
C ASP A 117 17.31 -5.18 -5.99
N VAL A 118 16.07 -5.51 -5.61
CA VAL A 118 15.57 -5.27 -4.26
C VAL A 118 15.92 -6.47 -3.38
N LYS A 119 16.50 -6.20 -2.22
CA LYS A 119 16.76 -7.23 -1.20
C LYS A 119 15.78 -7.03 -0.07
N PHE A 120 14.97 -8.04 0.14
CA PHE A 120 14.01 -8.09 1.24
C PHE A 120 14.68 -8.57 2.53
N ILE A 121 14.20 -8.15 3.70
CA ILE A 121 14.73 -8.53 5.02
C ILE A 121 13.59 -8.78 6.00
#